data_ec5ebec8577cfe2e4efeb890cf099ad5
#
_entry.id   ec5ebec8577cfe2e4efeb890cf099ad5
#
_cell.length_a   1.000
_cell.length_b   1.000
_cell.length_c   1.000
_cell.angle_alpha   90.00
_cell.angle_beta   90.00
_cell.angle_gamma   90.00
#
_symmetry.space_group_name_H-M   'P 1'
#
loop_
_entity.id
_entity.type
_entity.pdbx_description
1 polymer ?
#
loop_
_entity_poly.entity_id
_entity_poly.type
_entity_poly.pdbx_seq_one_letter_code
_entity_poly.pdbx_strand_id
1 'polypeptide(L)'
;MKKILSLLLITSVLGYMACNEDDDPKKGDAPTVTLNPTSAQDIPGATVSTTVTIDAPNGGETLQFSGVSNADMALSGEKEQDVAVDFVIPPSAVVGSTITAVVTVVDTEGLTSSPVEFTITVGDPVERLEGSISANKTLDAGKQYLIVNQVFVENGVTLTIPAGTVIKGDKASKGTLIVKPGGALVANGESNNPVVFTSNQPIGARDRGDWGGVVMLGSAFVNQTSLPAIEGITPAVNYGNNTSPATNATQNSGTLTYVRIEYAGIELTPNNETNSLTMGGIGNGTTIDYVQASFGGDDSFEWFGGTVNAKHLVSLSTWDDDFDTDFGYSGNVQFGLVVRNPFFADQSGSNAFESDNQGNGNVTFAGEAVRACEVETGAMTIVGCTRPVFSNITVLGPRETSARAISANYQNAMHIRRRSAISIFNSFFSGFRTGLRVDDAGTLAALNAASGSKLANNVLSVPGTTLIAASSTAADAAYITGLSADATTISNYWNTAGLGNTTFNNVTAVTALSDVGITTANYWAGQTNTSYPANPNFAIVAGTAGANNLNDGEDFTDTRLSGGFFTTTTYRGAFGATDWTDGWANFQPQTIEY
;
A
#
# COMPACT_ATOMS: atom_id res chain seq x y z
N MET A 1 -16.38 -39.59 -33.21
CA MET A 1 -17.16 -40.69 -33.83
C MET A 1 -18.15 -41.22 -32.82
N LYS A 2 -19.42 -41.26 -33.29
CA LYS A 2 -20.62 -42.03 -32.81
C LYS A 2 -21.12 -41.77 -31.37
N LYS A 3 -22.14 -41.02 -31.33
CA LYS A 3 -23.54 -41.10 -30.87
C LYS A 3 -24.01 -42.49 -30.51
N ILE A 4 -24.71 -42.66 -29.37
CA ILE A 4 -25.93 -43.51 -29.29
C ILE A 4 -26.94 -42.82 -28.38
N LEU A 5 -28.07 -42.54 -28.96
CA LEU A 5 -29.36 -42.10 -28.43
C LEU A 5 -30.18 -43.37 -28.20
N SER A 6 -30.81 -43.51 -27.07
CA SER A 6 -31.86 -44.53 -26.91
C SER A 6 -33.10 -43.91 -26.29
N LEU A 7 -34.08 -43.76 -27.15
CA LEU A 7 -35.46 -43.42 -26.91
C LEU A 7 -36.22 -44.72 -26.56
N LEU A 8 -36.95 -44.74 -25.46
CA LEU A 8 -37.91 -45.82 -25.22
C LEU A 8 -39.30 -45.21 -24.94
N LEU A 9 -40.17 -45.45 -25.89
CA LEU A 9 -41.59 -45.16 -25.90
C LEU A 9 -42.31 -46.36 -25.30
N ILE A 10 -43.19 -46.18 -24.29
CA ILE A 10 -44.18 -47.18 -23.91
C ILE A 10 -45.54 -46.52 -23.69
N THR A 11 -46.45 -47.08 -24.34
CA THR A 11 -47.85 -46.74 -24.59
C THR A 11 -48.76 -46.81 -23.36
N SER A 12 -49.79 -45.99 -23.44
CA SER A 12 -51.02 -45.83 -22.65
C SER A 12 -51.79 -47.10 -22.34
N VAL A 13 -52.33 -47.18 -21.11
CA VAL A 13 -53.60 -47.85 -20.84
C VAL A 13 -54.45 -46.90 -20.00
N LEU A 14 -55.55 -46.46 -20.57
CA LEU A 14 -56.67 -45.80 -19.85
C LEU A 14 -57.33 -46.80 -18.91
N GLY A 15 -57.46 -46.46 -17.65
CA GLY A 15 -58.35 -47.03 -16.69
C GLY A 15 -59.12 -45.90 -15.98
N TYR A 16 -60.37 -45.66 -16.37
CA TYR A 16 -61.29 -44.81 -15.61
C TYR A 16 -61.62 -45.50 -14.29
N MET A 17 -61.28 -44.90 -13.17
CA MET A 17 -62.02 -45.04 -11.92
C MET A 17 -62.12 -43.66 -11.27
N ALA A 18 -63.31 -43.16 -11.18
CA ALA A 18 -63.67 -42.03 -10.35
C ALA A 18 -63.54 -42.44 -8.88
N CYS A 19 -62.76 -41.73 -8.15
CA CYS A 19 -62.80 -41.63 -6.70
C CYS A 19 -62.60 -40.20 -6.32
N ASN A 20 -63.37 -39.71 -5.40
CA ASN A 20 -63.44 -38.41 -4.75
C ASN A 20 -62.12 -37.69 -4.66
N GLU A 21 -62.11 -36.51 -5.21
CA GLU A 21 -61.13 -35.49 -4.82
C GLU A 21 -61.49 -35.04 -3.40
N ASP A 22 -60.71 -35.53 -2.41
CA ASP A 22 -60.47 -34.75 -1.22
C ASP A 22 -59.51 -33.67 -1.68
N ASP A 23 -60.02 -32.46 -1.87
CA ASP A 23 -59.24 -31.25 -2.04
C ASP A 23 -58.53 -30.91 -0.70
N ASP A 24 -57.48 -31.67 -0.35
CA ASP A 24 -56.45 -31.15 0.57
C ASP A 24 -55.67 -30.09 -0.20
N PRO A 25 -55.67 -28.86 0.25
CA PRO A 25 -54.90 -27.82 -0.41
C PRO A 25 -53.44 -28.29 -0.49
N LYS A 26 -52.88 -28.36 -1.71
CA LYS A 26 -51.47 -28.70 -1.91
C LYS A 26 -50.67 -27.72 -1.07
N LYS A 27 -49.99 -28.26 -0.05
CA LYS A 27 -48.96 -27.47 0.68
C LYS A 27 -47.99 -26.91 -0.34
N GLY A 28 -47.72 -25.63 -0.26
CA GLY A 28 -46.69 -24.97 -1.06
C GLY A 28 -45.30 -25.57 -0.82
N ASP A 29 -44.33 -25.11 -1.54
CA ASP A 29 -42.93 -25.52 -1.33
C ASP A 29 -42.46 -25.09 0.06
N ALA A 30 -41.53 -25.86 0.66
CA ALA A 30 -40.92 -25.52 1.92
C ALA A 30 -40.15 -24.19 1.81
N PRO A 31 -40.11 -23.40 2.87
CA PRO A 31 -39.36 -22.14 2.86
C PRO A 31 -37.85 -22.36 2.64
N THR A 32 -37.18 -21.33 2.15
CA THR A 32 -35.73 -21.28 2.04
C THR A 32 -35.18 -20.13 2.88
N VAL A 33 -33.96 -20.28 3.34
CA VAL A 33 -33.23 -19.26 4.13
C VAL A 33 -31.79 -19.14 3.67
N THR A 34 -31.29 -17.91 3.61
CA THR A 34 -29.87 -17.61 3.33
C THR A 34 -29.37 -16.58 4.32
N LEU A 35 -28.05 -16.57 4.53
CA LEU A 35 -27.37 -15.67 5.47
C LEU A 35 -26.36 -14.79 4.73
N ASN A 36 -26.29 -13.51 5.11
CA ASN A 36 -25.29 -12.59 4.60
C ASN A 36 -24.85 -11.60 5.70
N PRO A 37 -23.58 -11.70 6.20
CA PRO A 37 -22.57 -12.73 5.92
C PRO A 37 -22.96 -14.11 6.50
N THR A 38 -22.25 -15.17 6.07
CA THR A 38 -22.41 -16.54 6.60
C THR A 38 -21.49 -16.83 7.80
N SER A 39 -20.57 -15.93 8.11
CA SER A 39 -19.67 -16.04 9.25
C SER A 39 -19.29 -14.68 9.81
N ALA A 40 -18.85 -14.65 11.07
CA ALA A 40 -18.29 -13.49 11.73
C ALA A 40 -17.19 -13.91 12.70
N GLN A 41 -16.35 -12.97 13.08
CA GLN A 41 -15.35 -13.11 14.14
C GLN A 41 -15.46 -11.91 15.08
N ASP A 42 -15.51 -12.17 16.39
CA ASP A 42 -15.41 -11.13 17.40
C ASP A 42 -15.01 -11.74 18.75
N ILE A 43 -14.80 -10.90 19.76
CA ILE A 43 -14.29 -11.28 21.08
C ILE A 43 -15.41 -11.81 22.00
N PRO A 44 -15.07 -12.56 23.06
CA PRO A 44 -16.02 -12.93 24.10
C PRO A 44 -16.80 -11.73 24.66
N GLY A 45 -18.11 -11.82 24.67
CA GLY A 45 -19.02 -10.74 25.12
C GLY A 45 -19.47 -9.79 24.02
N ALA A 46 -18.89 -9.83 22.84
CA ALA A 46 -19.30 -9.01 21.69
C ALA A 46 -20.59 -9.54 21.05
N THR A 47 -21.23 -8.68 20.24
CA THR A 47 -22.40 -9.02 19.42
C THR A 47 -21.99 -8.99 17.95
N VAL A 48 -22.29 -10.05 17.23
CA VAL A 48 -22.11 -10.16 15.78
C VAL A 48 -23.46 -10.30 15.08
N SER A 49 -23.58 -9.76 13.89
CA SER A 49 -24.86 -9.68 13.17
C SER A 49 -24.80 -10.35 11.79
N THR A 50 -25.94 -10.87 11.36
CA THR A 50 -26.16 -11.30 9.97
C THR A 50 -27.54 -10.88 9.51
N THR A 51 -27.71 -10.71 8.21
CA THR A 51 -29.05 -10.59 7.63
C THR A 51 -29.51 -11.98 7.17
N VAL A 52 -30.67 -12.38 7.65
CA VAL A 52 -31.37 -13.60 7.24
C VAL A 52 -32.36 -13.22 6.17
N THR A 53 -32.13 -13.64 4.93
CA THR A 53 -33.10 -13.51 3.82
C THR A 53 -33.95 -14.75 3.75
N ILE A 54 -35.25 -14.57 3.83
CA ILE A 54 -36.27 -15.61 3.90
C ILE A 54 -37.13 -15.54 2.65
N ASP A 55 -37.31 -16.69 1.97
CA ASP A 55 -38.36 -16.92 0.97
C ASP A 55 -39.26 -18.06 1.45
N ALA A 56 -40.47 -17.73 1.86
CA ALA A 56 -41.46 -18.63 2.43
C ALA A 56 -42.77 -18.54 1.60
N PRO A 57 -42.97 -19.38 0.58
CA PRO A 57 -44.12 -19.31 -0.33
C PRO A 57 -45.48 -19.32 0.37
N ASN A 58 -45.57 -19.94 1.56
CA ASN A 58 -46.76 -19.98 2.39
C ASN A 58 -46.84 -18.89 3.45
N GLY A 59 -45.83 -17.99 3.54
CA GLY A 59 -45.65 -16.98 4.57
C GLY A 59 -44.81 -17.46 5.76
N GLY A 60 -43.80 -16.71 6.15
CA GLY A 60 -42.91 -17.07 7.27
C GLY A 60 -43.61 -16.89 8.62
N GLU A 61 -43.61 -17.92 9.48
CA GLU A 61 -44.20 -17.87 10.81
C GLU A 61 -43.16 -17.68 11.92
N THR A 62 -42.08 -18.47 11.88
CA THR A 62 -41.09 -18.46 12.97
C THR A 62 -39.70 -18.68 12.40
N LEU A 63 -38.75 -17.82 12.80
CA LEU A 63 -37.31 -18.01 12.63
C LEU A 63 -36.77 -18.69 13.88
N GLN A 64 -36.15 -19.86 13.70
CA GLN A 64 -35.68 -20.71 14.79
C GLN A 64 -34.17 -20.77 14.84
N PHE A 65 -33.64 -20.87 16.05
CA PHE A 65 -32.21 -20.92 16.30
C PHE A 65 -31.83 -22.13 17.14
N SER A 66 -30.68 -22.74 16.82
CA SER A 66 -30.03 -23.73 17.66
C SER A 66 -28.51 -23.57 17.67
N GLY A 67 -27.85 -24.12 18.68
CA GLY A 67 -26.41 -23.94 18.90
C GLY A 67 -26.02 -22.62 19.55
N VAL A 68 -26.95 -21.71 19.74
CA VAL A 68 -26.80 -20.38 20.38
C VAL A 68 -27.90 -20.14 21.39
N SER A 69 -27.80 -19.06 22.16
CA SER A 69 -28.78 -18.69 23.21
C SER A 69 -29.96 -17.86 22.71
N ASN A 70 -30.03 -17.58 21.40
CA ASN A 70 -31.11 -16.79 20.83
C ASN A 70 -32.46 -17.52 20.98
N ALA A 71 -33.47 -16.77 21.38
CA ALA A 71 -34.86 -17.26 21.34
C ALA A 71 -35.40 -17.20 19.91
N ASP A 72 -36.33 -18.12 19.61
CA ASP A 72 -37.03 -18.09 18.33
C ASP A 72 -37.80 -16.78 18.13
N MET A 73 -37.82 -16.28 16.91
CA MET A 73 -38.43 -15.00 16.53
C MET A 73 -39.68 -15.22 15.71
N ALA A 74 -40.81 -14.62 16.12
CA ALA A 74 -42.01 -14.59 15.32
C ALA A 74 -41.80 -13.70 14.08
N LEU A 75 -42.23 -14.18 12.93
CA LEU A 75 -42.17 -13.49 11.65
C LEU A 75 -43.52 -12.83 11.29
N SER A 76 -43.51 -11.93 10.31
CA SER A 76 -44.67 -11.11 9.94
C SER A 76 -45.73 -11.86 9.10
N GLY A 77 -45.45 -13.08 8.64
CA GLY A 77 -46.30 -13.81 7.70
C GLY A 77 -46.03 -13.46 6.24
N GLU A 78 -45.07 -12.58 5.97
CA GLU A 78 -44.70 -12.23 4.59
C GLU A 78 -43.96 -13.38 3.91
N LYS A 79 -44.07 -13.41 2.56
CA LYS A 79 -43.46 -14.47 1.76
C LYS A 79 -41.95 -14.24 1.57
N GLU A 80 -41.55 -13.00 1.41
CA GLU A 80 -40.17 -12.59 1.28
C GLU A 80 -39.87 -11.53 2.33
N GLN A 81 -38.82 -11.72 3.13
CA GLN A 81 -38.40 -10.74 4.13
C GLN A 81 -36.91 -10.89 4.50
N ASP A 82 -36.30 -9.77 4.84
CA ASP A 82 -34.96 -9.70 5.41
C ASP A 82 -35.06 -9.40 6.89
N VAL A 83 -34.42 -10.21 7.72
CA VAL A 83 -34.41 -10.08 9.18
C VAL A 83 -32.97 -9.91 9.64
N ALA A 84 -32.65 -8.80 10.30
CA ALA A 84 -31.38 -8.63 10.98
C ALA A 84 -31.36 -9.46 12.26
N VAL A 85 -30.35 -10.29 12.44
CA VAL A 85 -30.20 -11.16 13.61
C VAL A 85 -28.86 -10.92 14.27
N ASP A 86 -28.91 -10.68 15.58
CA ASP A 86 -27.74 -10.46 16.43
C ASP A 86 -27.46 -11.71 17.28
N PHE A 87 -26.20 -12.14 17.31
CA PHE A 87 -25.72 -13.22 18.15
C PHE A 87 -24.71 -12.68 19.16
N VAL A 88 -24.93 -12.92 20.45
CA VAL A 88 -23.99 -12.55 21.52
C VAL A 88 -23.01 -13.70 21.74
N ILE A 89 -21.73 -13.43 21.60
CA ILE A 89 -20.66 -14.38 21.93
C ILE A 89 -20.62 -14.50 23.46
N PRO A 90 -20.77 -15.69 24.06
CA PRO A 90 -20.72 -15.82 25.51
C PRO A 90 -19.43 -15.21 26.08
N PRO A 91 -19.48 -14.43 27.18
CA PRO A 91 -18.27 -13.87 27.81
C PRO A 91 -17.26 -14.92 28.26
N SER A 92 -17.71 -16.17 28.45
CA SER A 92 -16.88 -17.32 28.81
C SER A 92 -16.45 -18.16 27.61
N ALA A 93 -16.72 -17.73 26.39
CA ALA A 93 -16.32 -18.46 25.20
C ALA A 93 -14.80 -18.56 25.10
N VAL A 94 -14.31 -19.74 24.70
CA VAL A 94 -12.87 -19.99 24.60
C VAL A 94 -12.34 -19.36 23.33
N VAL A 95 -11.34 -18.50 23.45
CA VAL A 95 -10.62 -17.90 22.31
C VAL A 95 -10.12 -18.98 21.35
N GLY A 96 -10.28 -18.77 20.04
CA GLY A 96 -9.96 -19.73 18.99
C GLY A 96 -11.01 -20.81 18.79
N SER A 97 -12.07 -20.87 19.63
CA SER A 97 -13.17 -21.80 19.39
C SER A 97 -14.16 -21.26 18.35
N THR A 98 -14.96 -22.16 17.81
CA THR A 98 -16.04 -21.84 16.87
C THR A 98 -17.40 -22.10 17.53
N ILE A 99 -18.32 -21.15 17.38
CA ILE A 99 -19.74 -21.28 17.76
C ILE A 99 -20.51 -21.34 16.44
N THR A 100 -21.37 -22.34 16.30
CA THR A 100 -22.23 -22.47 15.11
C THR A 100 -23.68 -22.21 15.52
N ALA A 101 -24.26 -21.16 14.96
CA ALA A 101 -25.71 -20.92 15.01
C ALA A 101 -26.34 -21.59 13.79
N VAL A 102 -27.29 -22.50 14.04
CA VAL A 102 -28.08 -23.10 12.99
C VAL A 102 -29.43 -22.38 12.93
N VAL A 103 -29.79 -21.91 11.73
CA VAL A 103 -30.97 -21.10 11.47
C VAL A 103 -31.90 -21.85 10.55
N THR A 104 -33.17 -21.93 10.93
CA THR A 104 -34.26 -22.50 10.12
C THR A 104 -35.47 -21.59 10.19
N VAL A 105 -36.34 -21.68 9.17
CA VAL A 105 -37.63 -20.99 9.11
C VAL A 105 -38.74 -22.01 9.08
N VAL A 106 -39.79 -21.78 9.87
CA VAL A 106 -41.05 -22.49 9.79
C VAL A 106 -42.07 -21.55 9.14
N ASP A 107 -42.82 -22.04 8.18
CA ASP A 107 -43.91 -21.31 7.53
C ASP A 107 -45.28 -21.52 8.22
N THR A 108 -46.31 -20.80 7.78
CA THR A 108 -47.65 -20.87 8.34
C THR A 108 -48.35 -22.22 8.12
N GLU A 109 -47.83 -23.06 7.23
CA GLU A 109 -48.30 -24.44 6.97
C GLU A 109 -47.49 -25.49 7.75
N GLY A 110 -46.52 -25.04 8.57
CA GLY A 110 -45.68 -25.89 9.40
C GLY A 110 -44.55 -26.59 8.64
N LEU A 111 -44.23 -26.14 7.41
CA LEU A 111 -43.05 -26.64 6.68
C LEU A 111 -41.81 -25.92 7.17
N THR A 112 -40.71 -26.68 7.26
CA THR A 112 -39.44 -26.14 7.76
C THR A 112 -38.40 -26.09 6.63
N SER A 113 -37.61 -25.01 6.58
CA SER A 113 -36.49 -24.87 5.64
C SER A 113 -35.35 -25.88 5.93
N SER A 114 -34.51 -26.12 4.94
CA SER A 114 -33.22 -26.69 5.21
C SER A 114 -32.43 -25.79 6.16
N PRO A 115 -31.65 -26.35 7.12
CA PRO A 115 -30.88 -25.56 8.04
C PRO A 115 -29.70 -24.88 7.32
N VAL A 116 -29.40 -23.64 7.71
CA VAL A 116 -28.20 -22.92 7.31
C VAL A 116 -27.38 -22.57 8.55
N GLU A 117 -26.06 -22.53 8.38
CA GLU A 117 -25.14 -22.30 9.49
C GLU A 117 -24.51 -20.90 9.41
N PHE A 118 -24.54 -20.20 10.53
CA PHE A 118 -23.74 -19.01 10.76
C PHE A 118 -22.59 -19.36 11.71
N THR A 119 -21.36 -19.25 11.20
CA THR A 119 -20.17 -19.62 11.95
C THR A 119 -19.56 -18.40 12.62
N ILE A 120 -19.38 -18.46 13.96
CA ILE A 120 -18.79 -17.40 14.74
C ILE A 120 -17.45 -17.90 15.27
N THR A 121 -16.34 -17.28 14.86
CA THR A 121 -15.01 -17.54 15.42
C THR A 121 -14.79 -16.64 16.63
N VAL A 122 -14.46 -17.23 17.78
CA VAL A 122 -14.16 -16.46 19.01
C VAL A 122 -12.74 -15.95 18.93
N GLY A 123 -12.60 -14.65 18.65
CA GLY A 123 -11.31 -13.96 18.53
C GLY A 123 -10.69 -13.63 19.89
N ASP A 124 -9.39 -13.34 19.87
CA ASP A 124 -8.72 -12.77 21.04
C ASP A 124 -9.25 -11.38 21.38
N PRO A 125 -9.36 -11.01 22.66
CA PRO A 125 -9.73 -9.68 23.05
C PRO A 125 -8.77 -8.66 22.46
N VAL A 126 -9.27 -7.81 21.57
CA VAL A 126 -8.47 -6.76 20.92
C VAL A 126 -8.39 -5.57 21.85
N GLU A 127 -7.19 -5.18 22.28
CA GLU A 127 -6.99 -3.94 23.04
C GLU A 127 -7.14 -2.73 22.12
N ARG A 128 -8.06 -1.81 22.46
CA ARG A 128 -8.28 -0.59 21.66
C ARG A 128 -7.25 0.47 22.02
N LEU A 129 -6.64 1.03 20.99
CA LEU A 129 -5.81 2.23 21.08
C LEU A 129 -6.67 3.40 20.59
N GLU A 130 -6.96 4.36 21.48
CA GLU A 130 -7.84 5.49 21.20
C GLU A 130 -7.28 6.78 21.80
N GLY A 131 -7.49 7.91 21.09
CA GLY A 131 -7.13 9.24 21.57
C GLY A 131 -5.63 9.43 21.77
N SER A 132 -5.20 9.99 22.92
CA SER A 132 -3.80 10.31 23.19
C SER A 132 -3.12 9.29 24.09
N ILE A 133 -2.00 8.75 23.62
CA ILE A 133 -1.02 8.00 24.42
C ILE A 133 -0.12 9.05 25.08
N SER A 134 -0.38 9.36 26.35
CA SER A 134 0.26 10.44 27.12
C SER A 134 1.33 9.98 28.09
N ALA A 135 1.61 8.68 28.16
CA ALA A 135 2.68 8.06 28.92
C ALA A 135 3.32 6.94 28.10
N ASN A 136 4.59 6.64 28.37
CA ASN A 136 5.27 5.54 27.70
C ASN A 136 4.45 4.25 27.81
N LYS A 137 4.22 3.62 26.67
CA LYS A 137 3.42 2.40 26.55
C LYS A 137 4.19 1.35 25.76
N THR A 138 4.29 0.15 26.35
CA THR A 138 4.78 -1.03 25.64
C THR A 138 3.59 -1.95 25.41
N LEU A 139 3.41 -2.36 24.15
CA LEU A 139 2.40 -3.35 23.77
C LEU A 139 2.85 -4.76 24.16
N ASP A 140 1.91 -5.68 24.27
CA ASP A 140 2.15 -7.10 24.51
C ASP A 140 2.01 -7.86 23.17
N ALA A 141 3.05 -8.58 22.75
CA ALA A 141 3.03 -9.36 21.51
C ALA A 141 2.00 -10.51 21.52
N GLY A 142 1.52 -10.93 22.70
CA GLY A 142 0.47 -11.94 22.85
C GLY A 142 -0.95 -11.40 22.63
N LYS A 143 -1.11 -10.10 22.35
CA LYS A 143 -2.42 -9.46 22.13
C LYS A 143 -2.54 -8.86 20.75
N GLN A 144 -3.78 -8.73 20.30
CA GLN A 144 -4.11 -7.90 19.13
C GLN A 144 -4.53 -6.49 19.57
N TYR A 145 -4.26 -5.52 18.72
CA TYR A 145 -4.59 -4.12 18.96
C TYR A 145 -5.45 -3.56 17.83
N LEU A 146 -6.36 -2.64 18.18
CA LEU A 146 -7.21 -1.93 17.23
C LEU A 146 -7.02 -0.42 17.39
N ILE A 147 -6.51 0.23 16.36
CA ILE A 147 -6.43 1.69 16.27
C ILE A 147 -7.82 2.20 15.90
N VAL A 148 -8.42 2.99 16.76
CA VAL A 148 -9.77 3.55 16.59
C VAL A 148 -9.66 5.07 16.53
N ASN A 149 -10.21 5.67 15.47
CA ASN A 149 -10.03 7.09 15.19
C ASN A 149 -8.53 7.45 15.05
N GLN A 150 -8.21 8.71 15.27
CA GLN A 150 -6.83 9.21 15.27
C GLN A 150 -6.20 9.01 16.65
N VAL A 151 -5.13 8.22 16.71
CA VAL A 151 -4.38 7.92 17.93
C VAL A 151 -3.07 8.70 17.91
N PHE A 152 -2.82 9.50 18.94
CA PHE A 152 -1.67 10.37 19.04
C PHE A 152 -0.65 9.87 20.06
N VAL A 153 0.60 9.63 19.65
CA VAL A 153 1.73 9.47 20.56
C VAL A 153 2.26 10.86 20.87
N GLU A 154 2.09 11.29 22.13
CA GLU A 154 2.36 12.66 22.55
C GLU A 154 3.87 12.98 22.62
N ASN A 155 4.19 14.27 22.63
CA ASN A 155 5.58 14.75 22.83
C ASN A 155 6.16 14.18 24.13
N GLY A 156 7.39 13.68 24.07
CA GLY A 156 8.07 13.05 25.20
C GLY A 156 7.63 11.62 25.53
N VAL A 157 6.74 11.04 24.72
CA VAL A 157 6.19 9.70 24.93
C VAL A 157 6.72 8.73 23.89
N THR A 158 7.00 7.51 24.33
CA THR A 158 7.39 6.39 23.45
C THR A 158 6.31 5.32 23.44
N LEU A 159 5.82 4.96 22.26
CA LEU A 159 5.05 3.74 22.02
C LEU A 159 6.01 2.67 21.54
N THR A 160 6.14 1.58 22.31
CA THR A 160 7.00 0.44 22.00
C THR A 160 6.15 -0.76 21.56
N ILE A 161 6.47 -1.32 20.41
CA ILE A 161 5.76 -2.44 19.80
C ILE A 161 6.76 -3.58 19.59
N PRO A 162 6.66 -4.67 20.36
CA PRO A 162 7.55 -5.83 20.24
C PRO A 162 7.33 -6.61 18.94
N ALA A 163 8.32 -7.41 18.57
CA ALA A 163 8.23 -8.34 17.43
C ALA A 163 7.01 -9.25 17.54
N GLY A 164 6.36 -9.51 16.39
CA GLY A 164 5.16 -10.35 16.28
C GLY A 164 3.85 -9.69 16.69
N THR A 165 3.88 -8.44 17.12
CA THR A 165 2.65 -7.73 17.46
C THR A 165 1.84 -7.40 16.20
N VAL A 166 0.53 -7.69 16.24
CA VAL A 166 -0.41 -7.32 15.19
C VAL A 166 -1.28 -6.14 15.67
N ILE A 167 -1.29 -5.08 14.88
CA ILE A 167 -2.07 -3.87 15.11
C ILE A 167 -3.02 -3.68 13.92
N LYS A 168 -4.32 -3.68 14.17
CA LYS A 168 -5.33 -3.47 13.15
C LYS A 168 -5.80 -2.02 13.15
N GLY A 169 -5.98 -1.43 11.99
CA GLY A 169 -6.64 -0.14 11.82
C GLY A 169 -8.13 -0.33 11.60
N ASP A 170 -8.96 0.38 12.37
CA ASP A 170 -10.42 0.31 12.22
C ASP A 170 -10.90 1.12 11.00
N LYS A 171 -11.47 0.42 10.03
CA LYS A 171 -11.98 1.04 8.79
C LYS A 171 -13.10 2.03 9.07
N ALA A 172 -14.04 1.68 9.95
CA ALA A 172 -15.23 2.50 10.19
C ALA A 172 -14.90 3.87 10.79
N SER A 173 -13.89 3.93 11.65
CA SER A 173 -13.43 5.16 12.31
C SER A 173 -12.21 5.77 11.63
N LYS A 174 -11.72 5.20 10.51
CA LYS A 174 -10.51 5.66 9.81
C LYS A 174 -9.28 5.67 10.74
N GLY A 175 -9.08 4.56 11.45
CA GLY A 175 -8.01 4.41 12.44
C GLY A 175 -6.65 4.88 11.88
N THR A 176 -5.98 5.81 12.55
CA THR A 176 -4.70 6.39 12.11
C THR A 176 -3.76 6.53 13.30
N LEU A 177 -2.50 6.10 13.16
CA LEU A 177 -1.49 6.27 14.22
C LEU A 177 -0.62 7.49 13.90
N ILE A 178 -0.64 8.50 14.77
CA ILE A 178 0.09 9.75 14.59
C ILE A 178 1.13 9.91 15.72
N VAL A 179 2.41 9.94 15.37
CA VAL A 179 3.50 10.26 16.29
C VAL A 179 3.79 11.74 16.18
N LYS A 180 3.52 12.50 17.25
CA LYS A 180 3.74 13.95 17.28
C LYS A 180 5.24 14.31 17.36
N PRO A 181 5.64 15.52 16.97
CA PRO A 181 7.03 15.98 17.15
C PRO A 181 7.48 15.82 18.61
N GLY A 182 8.61 15.12 18.79
CA GLY A 182 9.14 14.76 20.11
C GLY A 182 8.56 13.49 20.74
N GLY A 183 7.52 12.90 20.16
CA GLY A 183 7.10 11.52 20.42
C GLY A 183 7.98 10.51 19.67
N ALA A 184 7.91 9.23 20.03
CA ALA A 184 8.65 8.17 19.39
C ALA A 184 7.81 6.89 19.21
N LEU A 185 7.96 6.26 18.04
CA LEU A 185 7.45 4.93 17.75
C LEU A 185 8.62 3.95 17.64
N VAL A 186 8.66 2.96 18.51
CA VAL A 186 9.68 1.91 18.49
C VAL A 186 9.00 0.59 18.13
N ALA A 187 8.95 0.27 16.86
CA ALA A 187 8.41 -0.99 16.33
C ALA A 187 9.58 -1.85 15.86
N ASN A 188 10.04 -2.72 16.75
CA ASN A 188 11.18 -3.60 16.52
C ASN A 188 10.69 -5.02 16.24
N GLY A 189 10.37 -5.30 14.99
CA GLY A 189 10.15 -6.65 14.49
C GLY A 189 11.47 -7.42 14.31
N GLU A 190 11.33 -8.68 13.96
CA GLU A 190 12.42 -9.59 13.61
C GLU A 190 12.11 -10.22 12.23
N SER A 191 13.12 -10.70 11.54
CA SER A 191 12.95 -11.23 10.18
C SER A 191 11.95 -12.40 10.11
N ASN A 192 11.82 -13.19 11.16
CA ASN A 192 10.85 -14.28 11.26
C ASN A 192 9.61 -13.94 12.11
N ASN A 193 9.55 -12.72 12.63
CA ASN A 193 8.47 -12.27 13.52
C ASN A 193 8.26 -10.75 13.39
N PRO A 194 7.85 -10.26 12.21
CA PRO A 194 7.68 -8.83 11.97
C PRO A 194 6.54 -8.23 12.80
N VAL A 195 6.61 -6.93 13.01
CA VAL A 195 5.46 -6.14 13.47
C VAL A 195 4.54 -5.92 12.28
N VAL A 196 3.23 -6.10 12.47
CA VAL A 196 2.25 -5.98 11.38
C VAL A 196 1.19 -4.95 11.73
N PHE A 197 1.09 -3.91 10.92
CA PHE A 197 -0.05 -3.00 10.88
C PHE A 197 -0.93 -3.38 9.68
N THR A 198 -2.22 -3.65 9.90
CA THR A 198 -3.09 -4.15 8.84
C THR A 198 -4.53 -3.68 9.02
N SER A 199 -5.41 -4.02 8.08
CA SER A 199 -6.85 -3.74 8.15
C SER A 199 -7.56 -4.61 9.18
N ASN A 200 -8.60 -4.06 9.84
CA ASN A 200 -9.51 -4.84 10.68
C ASN A 200 -10.56 -5.64 9.89
N GLN A 201 -10.54 -5.51 8.57
CA GLN A 201 -11.48 -6.26 7.74
C GLN A 201 -11.10 -7.74 7.66
N PRO A 202 -12.07 -8.66 7.51
CA PRO A 202 -11.80 -10.08 7.37
C PRO A 202 -11.11 -10.40 6.04
N ILE A 203 -10.52 -11.60 5.94
CA ILE A 203 -9.98 -12.12 4.69
C ILE A 203 -11.02 -12.00 3.57
N GLY A 204 -10.57 -11.52 2.41
CA GLY A 204 -11.41 -11.34 1.22
C GLY A 204 -12.22 -10.04 1.17
N ALA A 205 -12.26 -9.27 2.29
CA ALA A 205 -12.88 -7.95 2.33
C ALA A 205 -11.88 -6.80 2.57
N ARG A 206 -10.60 -7.12 2.77
CA ARG A 206 -9.54 -6.12 2.88
C ARG A 206 -9.30 -5.46 1.54
N ASP A 207 -9.19 -4.14 1.55
CA ASP A 207 -8.93 -3.34 0.36
C ASP A 207 -8.01 -2.16 0.72
N ARG A 208 -7.43 -1.53 -0.31
CA ARG A 208 -6.64 -0.32 -0.15
C ARG A 208 -7.41 0.74 0.64
N GLY A 209 -6.70 1.55 1.42
CA GLY A 209 -7.33 2.62 2.15
C GLY A 209 -8.35 2.18 3.21
N ASP A 210 -8.17 0.99 3.77
CA ASP A 210 -9.05 0.53 4.86
C ASP A 210 -8.81 1.32 6.16
N TRP A 211 -7.64 1.91 6.34
CA TRP A 211 -7.28 2.67 7.53
C TRP A 211 -6.22 3.74 7.19
N GLY A 212 -5.92 4.63 8.15
CA GLY A 212 -5.14 5.85 7.89
C GLY A 212 -3.62 5.69 7.90
N GLY A 213 -3.09 4.48 8.13
CA GLY A 213 -1.64 4.29 8.11
C GLY A 213 -0.90 4.84 9.33
N VAL A 214 0.41 4.95 9.18
CA VAL A 214 1.34 5.44 10.21
C VAL A 214 1.91 6.80 9.78
N VAL A 215 1.69 7.82 10.61
CA VAL A 215 2.18 9.18 10.40
C VAL A 215 3.22 9.51 11.47
N MET A 216 4.47 9.75 11.07
CA MET A 216 5.56 10.13 11.97
C MET A 216 5.96 11.57 11.71
N LEU A 217 5.84 12.40 12.75
CA LEU A 217 6.13 13.83 12.68
C LEU A 217 7.32 14.19 13.58
N GLY A 218 8.25 14.93 13.02
CA GLY A 218 9.47 15.35 13.71
C GLY A 218 9.65 16.86 13.71
N SER A 219 10.86 17.30 14.02
CA SER A 219 11.26 18.71 14.09
C SER A 219 12.46 19.04 13.22
N ALA A 220 12.84 18.13 12.28
CA ALA A 220 13.88 18.43 11.30
C ALA A 220 13.33 19.38 10.21
N PHE A 221 14.20 19.85 9.33
CA PHE A 221 13.90 20.94 8.40
C PHE A 221 12.78 20.62 7.41
N VAL A 222 11.92 21.63 7.17
CA VAL A 222 10.96 21.70 6.08
C VAL A 222 11.08 23.06 5.38
N ASN A 223 11.04 23.08 4.05
CA ASN A 223 11.23 24.30 3.26
C ASN A 223 9.92 25.10 3.07
N GLN A 224 9.16 25.24 4.11
CA GLN A 224 7.87 25.94 4.09
C GLN A 224 7.94 27.29 4.82
N THR A 225 7.14 28.27 4.39
CA THR A 225 7.05 29.60 5.04
C THR A 225 6.47 29.53 6.44
N SER A 226 5.57 28.59 6.67
CA SER A 226 4.98 28.27 7.98
C SER A 226 5.13 26.77 8.21
N LEU A 227 5.13 26.34 9.48
CA LEU A 227 5.19 24.92 9.78
C LEU A 227 3.93 24.24 9.25
N PRO A 228 4.09 23.21 8.39
CA PRO A 228 2.97 22.49 7.81
C PRO A 228 2.31 21.55 8.83
N ALA A 229 1.13 21.07 8.47
CA ALA A 229 0.46 19.95 9.12
C ALA A 229 0.03 18.96 8.03
N ILE A 230 -0.06 17.68 8.37
CA ILE A 230 -0.62 16.67 7.45
C ILE A 230 -2.13 16.87 7.37
N GLU A 231 -2.65 16.85 6.17
CA GLU A 231 -4.06 17.07 5.86
C GLU A 231 -4.94 15.98 6.49
N GLY A 232 -6.15 16.34 6.85
CA GLY A 232 -7.11 15.42 7.48
C GLY A 232 -6.82 15.06 8.95
N ILE A 233 -5.66 15.38 9.51
CA ILE A 233 -5.37 15.16 10.94
C ILE A 233 -6.03 16.25 11.79
N THR A 234 -6.83 15.82 12.78
CA THR A 234 -7.58 16.72 13.66
C THR A 234 -7.46 16.29 15.14
N PRO A 235 -7.01 17.16 16.06
CA PRO A 235 -6.52 18.52 15.80
C PRO A 235 -5.25 18.54 14.95
N ALA A 236 -5.07 19.59 14.14
CA ALA A 236 -3.88 19.76 13.31
C ALA A 236 -2.59 19.72 14.15
N VAL A 237 -1.60 18.97 13.67
CA VAL A 237 -0.29 18.84 14.32
C VAL A 237 0.77 19.45 13.40
N ASN A 238 1.29 20.60 13.79
CA ASN A 238 2.38 21.22 13.05
C ASN A 238 3.69 20.47 13.29
N TYR A 239 4.50 20.31 12.24
CA TYR A 239 5.77 19.58 12.30
C TYR A 239 6.90 20.34 11.60
N GLY A 240 8.11 19.82 11.79
CA GLY A 240 9.32 20.34 11.16
C GLY A 240 9.90 21.57 11.86
N ASN A 241 10.91 22.16 11.23
CA ASN A 241 11.38 23.52 11.46
C ASN A 241 11.66 24.19 10.11
N ASN A 242 11.40 25.47 10.02
CA ASN A 242 11.62 26.25 8.80
C ASN A 242 12.68 27.34 8.97
N THR A 243 13.66 27.12 9.86
CA THR A 243 14.71 28.10 10.15
C THR A 243 16.04 27.72 9.51
N SER A 244 16.45 26.45 9.59
CA SER A 244 17.72 26.01 9.02
C SER A 244 17.75 24.50 8.84
N PRO A 245 18.27 23.98 7.70
CA PRO A 245 18.45 22.55 7.47
C PRO A 245 19.31 21.82 8.50
N ALA A 246 20.20 22.53 9.17
CA ALA A 246 21.05 21.94 10.22
C ALA A 246 20.33 21.80 11.57
N THR A 247 19.23 22.54 11.79
CA THR A 247 18.50 22.50 13.04
C THR A 247 17.70 21.19 13.13
N ASN A 248 17.93 20.45 14.21
CA ASN A 248 17.26 19.16 14.50
C ASN A 248 17.44 18.09 13.39
N ALA A 249 18.46 18.23 12.53
CA ALA A 249 18.73 17.25 11.48
C ALA A 249 18.91 15.81 12.02
N THR A 250 19.38 15.66 13.26
CA THR A 250 19.56 14.36 13.94
C THR A 250 18.46 14.02 14.93
N GLN A 251 17.29 14.70 14.83
CA GLN A 251 16.14 14.38 15.66
C GLN A 251 15.72 12.91 15.44
N ASN A 252 15.24 12.27 16.50
CA ASN A 252 14.85 10.86 16.52
C ASN A 252 13.37 10.72 16.86
N SER A 253 12.59 10.14 15.95
CA SER A 253 11.18 9.77 16.13
C SER A 253 10.98 8.27 16.41
N GLY A 254 12.07 7.53 16.65
CA GLY A 254 12.01 6.10 17.01
C GLY A 254 12.67 5.16 16.00
N THR A 255 12.14 3.96 15.92
CA THR A 255 12.68 2.88 15.08
C THR A 255 11.57 2.08 14.45
N LEU A 256 11.64 1.88 13.14
CA LEU A 256 10.84 0.88 12.42
C LEU A 256 11.80 -0.13 11.82
N THR A 257 11.75 -1.39 12.30
CA THR A 257 12.59 -2.47 11.78
C THR A 257 11.76 -3.74 11.64
N TYR A 258 11.79 -4.36 10.46
CA TYR A 258 10.93 -5.48 10.10
C TYR A 258 9.45 -5.20 10.38
N VAL A 259 8.92 -4.17 9.71
CA VAL A 259 7.54 -3.71 9.86
C VAL A 259 6.79 -3.87 8.55
N ARG A 260 5.56 -4.39 8.61
CA ARG A 260 4.63 -4.40 7.49
C ARG A 260 3.46 -3.47 7.76
N ILE A 261 3.11 -2.63 6.77
CA ILE A 261 1.98 -1.70 6.78
C ILE A 261 1.11 -2.08 5.60
N GLU A 262 -0.07 -2.63 5.86
CA GLU A 262 -0.93 -3.24 4.84
C GLU A 262 -2.27 -2.51 4.78
N TYR A 263 -2.78 -2.22 3.57
CA TYR A 263 -4.11 -1.63 3.31
C TYR A 263 -4.35 -0.24 3.91
N ALA A 264 -3.30 0.51 4.17
CA ALA A 264 -3.37 1.88 4.69
C ALA A 264 -3.68 2.91 3.59
N GLY A 265 -3.70 4.21 3.94
CA GLY A 265 -3.87 5.29 2.96
C GLY A 265 -5.32 5.68 2.75
N ILE A 266 -6.12 5.77 3.83
CA ILE A 266 -7.54 6.14 3.73
C ILE A 266 -7.72 7.64 3.47
N GLU A 267 -8.71 7.99 2.67
CA GLU A 267 -9.19 9.36 2.54
C GLU A 267 -9.81 9.82 3.87
N LEU A 268 -9.06 10.59 4.67
CA LEU A 268 -9.52 11.10 5.96
C LEU A 268 -10.67 12.10 5.79
N THR A 269 -10.52 13.02 4.83
CA THR A 269 -11.55 13.94 4.37
C THR A 269 -11.49 14.01 2.83
N PRO A 270 -12.54 14.45 2.12
CA PRO A 270 -12.55 14.47 0.67
C PRO A 270 -11.30 15.12 0.04
N ASN A 271 -10.60 14.36 -0.80
CA ASN A 271 -9.30 14.66 -1.43
C ASN A 271 -8.16 14.96 -0.43
N ASN A 272 -8.18 14.32 0.74
CA ASN A 272 -7.10 14.38 1.72
C ASN A 272 -6.86 12.96 2.23
N GLU A 273 -6.07 12.25 1.53
CA GLU A 273 -5.62 10.90 1.82
C GLU A 273 -4.41 10.94 2.77
N THR A 274 -4.14 9.85 3.43
CA THR A 274 -2.88 9.58 4.11
C THR A 274 -2.16 8.45 3.38
N ASN A 275 -0.86 8.38 3.53
CA ASN A 275 -0.05 7.34 2.92
C ASN A 275 0.04 6.09 3.82
N SER A 276 0.66 5.03 3.31
CA SER A 276 0.97 3.89 4.18
C SER A 276 1.94 4.30 5.28
N LEU A 277 3.04 4.98 4.94
CA LEU A 277 3.96 5.61 5.89
C LEU A 277 4.22 7.06 5.49
N THR A 278 3.66 8.00 6.26
CA THR A 278 3.89 9.43 6.10
C THR A 278 4.98 9.91 7.05
N MET A 279 5.99 10.62 6.54
CA MET A 279 7.15 11.08 7.28
C MET A 279 7.30 12.60 7.18
N GLY A 280 6.79 13.34 8.16
CA GLY A 280 6.84 14.80 8.19
C GLY A 280 8.00 15.34 9.04
N GLY A 281 9.04 15.91 8.44
CA GLY A 281 10.14 16.57 9.14
C GLY A 281 10.88 15.68 10.15
N ILE A 282 11.01 14.38 9.91
CA ILE A 282 11.76 13.48 10.80
C ILE A 282 13.26 13.51 10.49
N GLY A 283 14.08 13.43 11.54
CA GLY A 283 15.54 13.55 11.44
C GLY A 283 16.24 12.21 11.28
N ASN A 284 17.53 12.26 10.90
CA ASN A 284 18.36 11.08 10.62
C ASN A 284 18.81 10.29 11.87
N GLY A 285 18.41 10.71 13.06
CA GLY A 285 18.48 9.88 14.25
C GLY A 285 17.41 8.79 14.31
N THR A 286 16.38 8.89 13.48
CA THR A 286 15.33 7.88 13.32
C THR A 286 15.83 6.72 12.46
N THR A 287 15.53 5.49 12.86
CA THR A 287 15.89 4.28 12.09
C THR A 287 14.69 3.77 11.32
N ILE A 288 14.83 3.60 10.00
CA ILE A 288 13.85 2.95 9.14
C ILE A 288 14.59 1.90 8.31
N ASP A 289 14.33 0.63 8.61
CA ASP A 289 15.00 -0.48 7.94
C ASP A 289 14.08 -1.71 7.87
N TYR A 290 14.01 -2.37 6.71
CA TYR A 290 13.10 -3.50 6.47
C TYR A 290 11.63 -3.13 6.73
N VAL A 291 11.10 -2.17 5.95
CA VAL A 291 9.69 -1.74 6.03
C VAL A 291 8.99 -2.03 4.72
N GLN A 292 7.86 -2.70 4.80
CA GLN A 292 7.00 -3.01 3.66
C GLN A 292 5.68 -2.25 3.77
N ALA A 293 5.31 -1.52 2.71
CA ALA A 293 3.97 -1.01 2.46
C ALA A 293 3.27 -1.86 1.39
N SER A 294 2.02 -2.25 1.63
CA SER A 294 1.28 -3.13 0.72
C SER A 294 -0.15 -2.69 0.54
N PHE A 295 -0.60 -2.62 -0.71
CA PHE A 295 -1.98 -2.26 -1.06
C PHE A 295 -2.42 -0.93 -0.41
N GLY A 296 -1.54 0.08 -0.46
CA GLY A 296 -1.86 1.44 -0.03
C GLY A 296 -2.99 2.05 -0.86
N GLY A 297 -3.83 2.89 -0.26
CA GLY A 297 -4.87 3.66 -0.93
C GLY A 297 -4.36 4.98 -1.50
N ASP A 298 -3.12 5.32 -1.18
CA ASP A 298 -2.34 6.44 -1.64
C ASP A 298 -0.88 5.98 -1.75
N ASP A 299 0.12 6.82 -1.42
CA ASP A 299 1.53 6.46 -1.53
C ASP A 299 1.96 5.35 -0.56
N SER A 300 2.99 4.63 -0.95
CA SER A 300 3.65 3.71 -0.03
C SER A 300 4.47 4.44 1.02
N PHE A 301 5.34 5.33 0.56
CA PHE A 301 6.26 6.11 1.38
C PHE A 301 6.31 7.55 0.90
N GLU A 302 5.91 8.48 1.76
CA GLU A 302 5.98 9.89 1.44
C GLU A 302 6.76 10.67 2.51
N TRP A 303 7.71 11.51 2.03
CA TRP A 303 8.58 12.34 2.85
C TRP A 303 8.28 13.83 2.65
N PHE A 304 7.67 14.43 3.63
CA PHE A 304 7.46 15.88 3.71
C PHE A 304 8.59 16.56 4.48
N GLY A 305 9.74 16.72 3.85
CA GLY A 305 10.94 17.31 4.47
C GLY A 305 11.67 16.34 5.39
N GLY A 306 12.60 16.88 6.18
CA GLY A 306 13.44 16.11 7.10
C GLY A 306 14.70 15.53 6.46
N THR A 307 15.37 14.67 7.22
CA THR A 307 16.69 14.12 6.86
C THR A 307 16.79 12.63 7.13
N VAL A 308 15.70 11.97 7.46
CA VAL A 308 15.69 10.54 7.81
C VAL A 308 16.27 9.70 6.70
N ASN A 309 17.04 8.69 7.07
CA ASN A 309 17.56 7.70 6.15
C ASN A 309 16.75 6.41 6.25
N ALA A 310 16.64 5.67 5.14
CA ALA A 310 15.94 4.41 5.11
C ALA A 310 16.66 3.36 4.26
N LYS A 311 16.54 2.08 4.67
CA LYS A 311 17.03 0.93 3.90
C LYS A 311 15.96 -0.15 3.79
N HIS A 312 16.11 -1.04 2.81
CA HIS A 312 15.29 -2.24 2.60
C HIS A 312 13.79 -1.93 2.64
N LEU A 313 13.34 -1.03 1.75
CA LEU A 313 11.93 -0.68 1.61
C LEU A 313 11.27 -1.53 0.54
N VAL A 314 10.05 -2.00 0.82
CA VAL A 314 9.22 -2.73 -0.16
C VAL A 314 7.91 -1.99 -0.36
N SER A 315 7.63 -1.56 -1.59
CA SER A 315 6.32 -1.09 -2.04
C SER A 315 5.65 -2.16 -2.88
N LEU A 316 4.54 -2.69 -2.38
CA LEU A 316 3.77 -3.74 -3.04
C LEU A 316 2.39 -3.22 -3.43
N SER A 317 2.22 -2.89 -4.72
CA SER A 317 0.89 -2.59 -5.29
C SER A 317 0.15 -1.47 -4.56
N THR A 318 0.80 -0.33 -4.34
CA THR A 318 0.13 0.89 -3.85
C THR A 318 -0.76 1.51 -4.93
N TRP A 319 -1.66 2.41 -4.53
CA TRP A 319 -2.63 3.02 -5.45
C TRP A 319 -2.01 4.19 -6.21
N ASP A 320 -1.29 5.09 -5.52
CA ASP A 320 -0.60 6.22 -6.15
C ASP A 320 0.91 5.97 -6.26
N ASP A 321 1.78 6.73 -5.67
CA ASP A 321 3.22 6.64 -5.88
C ASP A 321 3.93 5.68 -4.91
N ASP A 322 5.05 5.10 -5.34
CA ASP A 322 5.80 4.19 -4.47
C ASP A 322 6.71 4.96 -3.52
N PHE A 323 7.37 6.01 -4.04
CA PHE A 323 8.25 6.90 -3.30
C PHE A 323 7.97 8.35 -3.70
N ASP A 324 7.34 9.12 -2.81
CA ASP A 324 7.16 10.55 -3.01
C ASP A 324 8.01 11.38 -2.05
N THR A 325 8.65 12.42 -2.56
CA THR A 325 9.56 13.28 -1.81
C THR A 325 9.27 14.76 -2.05
N ASP A 326 9.00 15.49 -0.97
CA ASP A 326 8.65 16.91 -1.03
C ASP A 326 9.22 17.70 0.16
N PHE A 327 8.90 18.97 0.25
CA PHE A 327 9.14 19.92 1.35
C PHE A 327 10.58 20.00 1.87
N GLY A 328 11.58 19.76 1.00
CA GLY A 328 13.00 19.88 1.36
C GLY A 328 13.58 18.61 1.98
N TYR A 329 12.97 17.46 1.75
CA TYR A 329 13.54 16.18 2.16
C TYR A 329 14.97 16.00 1.60
N SER A 330 15.90 15.59 2.44
CA SER A 330 17.32 15.47 2.08
C SER A 330 18.02 14.24 2.68
N GLY A 331 17.26 13.19 2.98
CA GLY A 331 17.78 11.92 3.48
C GLY A 331 18.34 11.02 2.38
N ASN A 332 18.82 9.85 2.78
CA ASN A 332 19.37 8.83 1.92
C ASN A 332 18.51 7.56 1.99
N VAL A 333 18.29 6.92 0.85
CA VAL A 333 17.55 5.66 0.75
C VAL A 333 18.34 4.65 -0.06
N GLN A 334 18.49 3.42 0.47
CA GLN A 334 19.16 2.34 -0.25
C GLN A 334 18.38 1.03 -0.12
N PHE A 335 18.37 0.23 -1.19
CA PHE A 335 17.66 -1.05 -1.29
C PHE A 335 16.15 -0.89 -1.21
N GLY A 336 15.55 -0.37 -2.27
CA GLY A 336 14.10 -0.29 -2.46
C GLY A 336 13.60 -1.28 -3.50
N LEU A 337 12.53 -1.97 -3.21
CA LEU A 337 11.79 -2.83 -4.14
C LEU A 337 10.40 -2.26 -4.38
N VAL A 338 10.04 -2.12 -5.65
CA VAL A 338 8.68 -1.79 -6.09
C VAL A 338 8.13 -2.93 -6.92
N VAL A 339 6.90 -3.37 -6.64
CA VAL A 339 6.15 -4.34 -7.44
C VAL A 339 4.74 -3.82 -7.66
N ARG A 340 4.35 -3.59 -8.92
CA ARG A 340 3.06 -2.97 -9.26
C ARG A 340 2.07 -3.96 -9.89
N ASN A 341 0.83 -3.94 -9.38
CA ASN A 341 -0.29 -4.61 -10.02
C ASN A 341 -0.70 -3.85 -11.30
N PRO A 342 -0.87 -4.49 -12.45
CA PRO A 342 -1.20 -3.84 -13.73
C PRO A 342 -2.44 -2.93 -13.73
N PHE A 343 -3.39 -3.17 -12.85
CA PHE A 343 -4.70 -2.50 -12.87
C PHE A 343 -4.99 -1.66 -11.63
N PHE A 344 -3.98 -1.46 -10.78
CA PHE A 344 -4.11 -0.81 -9.50
C PHE A 344 -3.35 0.52 -9.52
N ALA A 345 -4.01 1.58 -10.01
CA ALA A 345 -3.39 2.90 -10.16
C ALA A 345 -4.43 4.01 -10.01
N ASP A 346 -4.05 5.10 -9.35
CA ASP A 346 -4.92 6.23 -9.09
C ASP A 346 -5.25 7.04 -10.35
N GLN A 347 -6.38 7.74 -10.31
CA GLN A 347 -6.83 8.59 -11.41
C GLN A 347 -6.00 9.87 -11.58
N SER A 348 -5.29 10.32 -10.54
CA SER A 348 -4.34 11.44 -10.59
C SER A 348 -3.11 11.09 -11.43
N GLY A 349 -2.74 9.82 -11.45
CA GLY A 349 -1.63 9.27 -12.22
C GLY A 349 -0.52 8.73 -11.32
N SER A 350 -0.27 7.42 -11.40
CA SER A 350 0.68 6.73 -10.52
C SER A 350 2.06 6.63 -11.11
N ASN A 351 3.08 6.91 -10.29
CA ASN A 351 4.49 6.79 -10.62
C ASN A 351 5.21 5.82 -9.67
N ALA A 352 6.45 5.42 -9.98
CA ALA A 352 7.29 4.78 -8.98
C ALA A 352 8.03 5.82 -8.13
N PHE A 353 8.43 6.91 -8.75
CA PHE A 353 8.98 8.08 -8.07
C PHE A 353 8.21 9.31 -8.50
N GLU A 354 7.69 10.06 -7.54
CA GLU A 354 7.40 11.47 -7.69
C GLU A 354 8.35 12.26 -6.81
N SER A 355 8.90 13.36 -7.32
CA SER A 355 9.82 14.19 -6.54
C SER A 355 9.56 15.66 -6.81
N ASP A 356 9.04 16.31 -5.80
CA ASP A 356 8.73 17.73 -5.76
C ASP A 356 9.69 18.50 -4.85
N ASN A 357 9.61 19.80 -4.88
CA ASN A 357 10.33 20.63 -3.92
C ASN A 357 9.37 21.37 -2.98
N GLN A 358 8.33 21.90 -3.52
CA GLN A 358 7.10 22.44 -2.92
C GLN A 358 6.20 22.96 -4.04
N GLY A 359 4.96 23.28 -3.74
CA GLY A 359 3.94 23.61 -4.73
C GLY A 359 4.30 24.67 -5.77
N ASN A 360 5.30 25.53 -5.53
CA ASN A 360 5.75 26.56 -6.48
C ASN A 360 7.22 26.44 -6.91
N GLY A 361 7.91 25.38 -6.52
CA GLY A 361 9.33 25.16 -6.83
C GLY A 361 10.31 26.07 -6.10
N ASN A 362 9.86 26.95 -5.19
CA ASN A 362 10.72 27.84 -4.43
C ASN A 362 11.07 27.22 -3.08
N VAL A 363 12.24 27.62 -2.55
CA VAL A 363 12.62 27.32 -1.17
C VAL A 363 12.32 28.55 -0.32
N THR A 364 11.51 28.36 0.71
CA THR A 364 11.13 29.45 1.62
C THR A 364 11.21 28.95 3.06
N PHE A 365 11.90 29.66 3.91
CA PHE A 365 11.95 29.38 5.34
C PHE A 365 12.11 30.65 6.16
N ALA A 366 11.79 30.61 7.45
CA ALA A 366 11.72 31.80 8.30
C ALA A 366 13.09 32.52 8.36
N GLY A 367 13.05 33.85 8.15
CA GLY A 367 14.24 34.70 8.19
C GLY A 367 15.06 34.73 6.91
N GLU A 368 14.71 33.97 5.89
CA GLU A 368 15.37 33.96 4.59
C GLU A 368 14.46 34.56 3.51
N ALA A 369 15.08 35.20 2.51
CA ALA A 369 14.34 35.56 1.31
C ALA A 369 13.92 34.29 0.55
N VAL A 370 12.77 34.36 -0.13
CA VAL A 370 12.35 33.28 -1.03
C VAL A 370 13.48 32.98 -2.00
N ARG A 371 13.98 31.76 -1.96
CA ARG A 371 15.00 31.28 -2.89
C ARG A 371 14.36 30.22 -3.80
N ALA A 372 14.53 30.41 -5.09
CA ALA A 372 14.28 29.32 -6.01
C ALA A 372 15.40 28.30 -5.90
N CYS A 373 15.10 27.01 -6.05
CA CYS A 373 16.08 25.97 -6.29
C CYS A 373 16.68 26.16 -7.70
N GLU A 374 17.56 27.17 -7.86
CA GLU A 374 18.14 27.57 -9.12
C GLU A 374 19.62 27.22 -9.18
N VAL A 375 20.10 27.01 -10.39
CA VAL A 375 21.51 26.84 -10.68
C VAL A 375 22.10 28.22 -10.97
N GLU A 376 22.91 28.72 -10.08
CA GLU A 376 23.71 29.92 -10.33
C GLU A 376 25.10 29.53 -10.85
N THR A 377 25.51 30.07 -12.01
CA THR A 377 26.84 29.90 -12.61
C THR A 377 27.35 28.46 -12.74
N GLY A 378 26.42 27.51 -13.05
CA GLY A 378 26.75 26.10 -13.23
C GLY A 378 26.91 25.30 -11.95
N ALA A 379 26.67 25.89 -10.78
CA ALA A 379 26.67 25.22 -9.49
C ALA A 379 25.34 25.48 -8.78
N MET A 380 24.78 24.43 -8.18
CA MET A 380 23.61 24.54 -7.36
C MET A 380 24.00 24.88 -5.93
N THR A 381 23.79 26.13 -5.51
CA THR A 381 24.06 26.61 -4.14
C THR A 381 22.82 26.59 -3.26
N ILE A 382 22.07 25.51 -3.29
CA ILE A 382 20.75 25.49 -2.71
C ILE A 382 20.74 24.81 -1.36
N VAL A 383 20.43 25.63 -0.37
CA VAL A 383 20.17 25.19 1.00
C VAL A 383 18.67 25.01 1.13
N GLY A 384 18.21 23.81 1.50
CA GLY A 384 16.80 23.53 1.78
C GLY A 384 15.96 23.04 0.62
N CYS A 385 16.53 22.72 -0.53
CA CYS A 385 15.80 21.99 -1.57
C CYS A 385 15.53 20.55 -1.19
N THR A 386 14.46 19.99 -1.77
CA THR A 386 14.28 18.53 -1.82
C THR A 386 15.42 17.95 -2.65
N ARG A 387 16.29 17.18 -2.02
CA ARG A 387 17.51 16.62 -2.63
C ARG A 387 17.92 15.27 -2.04
N PRO A 388 16.98 14.33 -1.92
CA PRO A 388 17.33 13.01 -1.41
C PRO A 388 18.29 12.28 -2.36
N VAL A 389 18.99 11.29 -1.80
CA VAL A 389 19.84 10.39 -2.57
C VAL A 389 19.32 8.97 -2.45
N PHE A 390 18.91 8.41 -3.58
CA PHE A 390 18.50 7.01 -3.68
C PHE A 390 19.58 6.20 -4.39
N SER A 391 19.82 4.97 -3.92
CA SER A 391 20.71 4.02 -4.59
C SER A 391 20.20 2.59 -4.47
N ASN A 392 20.47 1.76 -5.47
CA ASN A 392 20.10 0.35 -5.45
C ASN A 392 18.59 0.13 -5.30
N ILE A 393 17.80 0.73 -6.18
CA ILE A 393 16.35 0.55 -6.24
C ILE A 393 16.01 -0.38 -7.42
N THR A 394 15.08 -1.31 -7.19
CA THR A 394 14.51 -2.17 -8.24
C THR A 394 13.02 -1.87 -8.40
N VAL A 395 12.64 -1.38 -9.57
CA VAL A 395 11.24 -1.09 -9.91
C VAL A 395 10.75 -2.11 -10.93
N LEU A 396 9.87 -2.99 -10.49
CA LEU A 396 9.10 -3.89 -11.33
C LEU A 396 7.71 -3.26 -11.53
N GLY A 397 7.61 -2.44 -12.57
CA GLY A 397 6.42 -1.69 -12.91
C GLY A 397 5.25 -2.59 -13.37
N PRO A 398 4.13 -1.99 -13.80
CA PRO A 398 2.89 -2.72 -14.02
C PRO A 398 2.92 -3.70 -15.21
N ARG A 399 3.98 -3.74 -16.00
CA ARG A 399 4.09 -4.68 -17.14
C ARG A 399 5.52 -5.15 -17.38
N GLU A 400 5.65 -6.41 -17.73
CA GLU A 400 6.91 -7.04 -18.15
C GLU A 400 7.16 -6.91 -19.65
N THR A 401 6.12 -6.70 -20.45
CA THR A 401 6.19 -6.54 -21.91
C THR A 401 5.24 -5.45 -22.39
N SER A 402 5.49 -4.90 -23.58
CA SER A 402 4.62 -3.90 -24.22
C SER A 402 3.21 -4.44 -24.54
N ALA A 403 3.06 -5.76 -24.67
CA ALA A 403 1.78 -6.39 -24.99
C ALA A 403 0.83 -6.49 -23.78
N ARG A 404 1.35 -6.36 -22.55
CA ARG A 404 0.50 -6.40 -21.36
C ARG A 404 -0.36 -5.15 -21.24
N ALA A 405 -1.66 -5.35 -21.11
CA ALA A 405 -2.60 -4.28 -20.76
C ALA A 405 -2.38 -3.81 -19.32
N ILE A 406 -2.37 -2.51 -19.12
CA ILE A 406 -2.25 -1.86 -17.82
C ILE A 406 -3.27 -0.73 -17.69
N SER A 407 -3.56 -0.30 -16.46
CA SER A 407 -4.37 0.90 -16.21
C SER A 407 -3.84 2.09 -17.02
N ALA A 408 -4.76 2.90 -17.56
CA ALA A 408 -4.41 4.13 -18.25
C ALA A 408 -3.73 5.15 -17.32
N ASN A 409 -3.94 5.01 -16.03
CA ASN A 409 -3.47 5.93 -15.00
C ASN A 409 -1.99 5.77 -14.65
N TYR A 410 -1.34 4.64 -14.99
CA TYR A 410 0.11 4.53 -14.84
C TYR A 410 0.84 5.53 -15.73
N GLN A 411 1.77 6.29 -15.15
CA GLN A 411 2.51 7.34 -15.83
C GLN A 411 4.01 7.02 -15.94
N ASN A 412 4.81 7.37 -14.94
CA ASN A 412 6.25 7.43 -15.06
C ASN A 412 6.96 6.51 -14.07
N ALA A 413 8.10 5.94 -14.48
CA ALA A 413 8.99 5.29 -13.51
C ALA A 413 9.70 6.34 -12.62
N MET A 414 10.00 7.51 -13.19
CA MET A 414 10.55 8.65 -12.46
C MET A 414 9.90 9.94 -12.95
N HIS A 415 9.23 10.67 -12.09
CA HIS A 415 8.68 11.99 -12.33
C HIS A 415 9.38 13.01 -11.41
N ILE A 416 10.21 13.85 -11.98
CA ILE A 416 10.99 14.87 -11.26
C ILE A 416 10.50 16.24 -11.71
N ARG A 417 10.01 17.03 -10.76
CA ARG A 417 9.36 18.32 -11.07
C ARG A 417 9.60 19.37 -10.00
N ARG A 418 9.12 20.59 -10.25
CA ARG A 418 9.11 21.72 -9.32
C ARG A 418 10.47 21.99 -8.69
N ARG A 419 11.55 21.81 -9.48
CA ARG A 419 12.94 22.03 -9.09
C ARG A 419 13.46 21.08 -7.99
N SER A 420 12.87 19.90 -7.87
CA SER A 420 13.49 18.86 -7.06
C SER A 420 14.90 18.56 -7.57
N ALA A 421 15.79 18.32 -6.64
CA ALA A 421 17.20 17.99 -6.87
C ALA A 421 17.52 16.55 -6.44
N ILE A 422 16.57 15.65 -6.53
CA ILE A 422 16.74 14.22 -6.25
C ILE A 422 17.89 13.63 -7.06
N SER A 423 18.68 12.76 -6.44
CA SER A 423 19.71 11.98 -7.13
C SER A 423 19.43 10.49 -7.00
N ILE A 424 19.58 9.76 -8.11
CA ILE A 424 19.29 8.31 -8.15
C ILE A 424 20.46 7.60 -8.82
N PHE A 425 21.00 6.59 -8.13
CA PHE A 425 22.18 5.85 -8.54
C PHE A 425 21.90 4.34 -8.56
N ASN A 426 22.66 3.63 -9.40
CA ASN A 426 22.78 2.18 -9.36
C ASN A 426 21.42 1.43 -9.31
N SER A 427 20.40 1.92 -10.01
CA SER A 427 19.03 1.46 -9.89
C SER A 427 18.48 0.87 -11.18
N PHE A 428 17.44 0.05 -11.08
CA PHE A 428 16.73 -0.56 -12.21
C PHE A 428 15.28 -0.12 -12.23
N PHE A 429 14.81 0.34 -13.38
CA PHE A 429 13.45 0.80 -13.61
C PHE A 429 12.83 0.12 -14.80
N SER A 430 11.62 -0.39 -14.65
CA SER A 430 10.92 -1.05 -15.76
C SER A 430 9.40 -0.93 -15.69
N GLY A 431 8.74 -1.16 -16.81
CA GLY A 431 7.31 -1.48 -16.87
C GLY A 431 6.33 -0.31 -16.87
N PHE A 432 6.75 0.90 -16.64
CA PHE A 432 5.90 2.10 -16.74
C PHE A 432 5.72 2.57 -18.18
N ARG A 433 4.78 3.50 -18.42
CA ARG A 433 4.55 4.08 -19.76
C ARG A 433 5.70 4.97 -20.20
N THR A 434 6.21 5.77 -19.26
CA THR A 434 7.36 6.66 -19.44
C THR A 434 8.43 6.26 -18.44
N GLY A 435 9.70 6.26 -18.84
CA GLY A 435 10.81 5.97 -17.95
C GLY A 435 11.20 7.14 -17.07
N LEU A 436 11.47 8.28 -17.70
CA LEU A 436 11.87 9.52 -17.01
C LEU A 436 11.07 10.69 -17.57
N ARG A 437 10.41 11.40 -16.70
CA ARG A 437 9.77 12.68 -16.96
C ARG A 437 10.42 13.75 -16.08
N VAL A 438 10.82 14.85 -16.71
CA VAL A 438 11.35 16.04 -16.01
C VAL A 438 10.49 17.22 -16.41
N ASP A 439 9.83 17.82 -15.45
CA ASP A 439 9.02 19.01 -15.67
C ASP A 439 9.82 20.25 -15.27
N ASP A 440 9.65 21.32 -16.01
CA ASP A 440 10.26 22.65 -15.91
C ASP A 440 11.79 22.75 -16.13
N ALA A 441 12.20 23.96 -16.54
CA ALA A 441 13.58 24.26 -16.87
C ALA A 441 14.50 24.32 -15.64
N GLY A 442 13.98 24.66 -14.47
CA GLY A 442 14.75 24.69 -13.23
C GLY A 442 15.15 23.31 -12.76
N THR A 443 14.23 22.34 -12.86
CA THR A 443 14.52 20.94 -12.58
C THR A 443 15.57 20.37 -13.54
N LEU A 444 15.46 20.64 -14.84
CA LEU A 444 16.47 20.24 -15.82
C LEU A 444 17.81 20.92 -15.57
N ALA A 445 17.81 22.20 -15.17
CA ALA A 445 19.04 22.89 -14.81
C ALA A 445 19.74 22.25 -13.59
N ALA A 446 18.97 21.76 -12.61
CA ALA A 446 19.50 21.02 -11.47
C ALA A 446 20.20 19.72 -11.89
N LEU A 447 19.66 18.97 -12.84
CA LEU A 447 20.28 17.77 -13.41
C LEU A 447 21.62 18.06 -14.11
N ASN A 448 21.75 19.22 -14.71
CA ASN A 448 22.97 19.63 -15.43
C ASN A 448 24.02 20.35 -14.56
N ALA A 449 23.67 20.67 -13.32
CA ALA A 449 24.58 21.40 -12.43
C ALA A 449 25.63 20.49 -11.78
N ALA A 450 26.85 20.96 -11.63
CA ALA A 450 27.96 20.18 -11.06
C ALA A 450 27.67 19.66 -9.63
N SER A 451 26.95 20.45 -8.83
CA SER A 451 26.53 20.09 -7.46
C SER A 451 25.03 19.83 -7.32
N GLY A 452 24.32 19.73 -8.43
CA GLY A 452 22.88 19.52 -8.46
C GLY A 452 22.48 18.04 -8.35
N SER A 453 21.32 17.76 -8.88
CA SER A 453 20.77 16.42 -9.05
C SER A 453 21.64 15.54 -9.95
N LYS A 454 21.64 14.24 -9.73
CA LYS A 454 22.36 13.31 -10.61
C LYS A 454 21.64 11.99 -10.74
N LEU A 455 21.42 11.57 -11.99
CA LEU A 455 20.91 10.24 -12.33
C LEU A 455 22.06 9.48 -12.98
N ALA A 456 22.63 8.47 -12.31
CA ALA A 456 23.82 7.78 -12.83
C ALA A 456 23.81 6.28 -12.53
N ASN A 457 24.40 5.53 -13.46
CA ASN A 457 24.52 4.06 -13.40
C ASN A 457 23.18 3.34 -13.28
N ASN A 458 22.10 3.94 -13.79
CA ASN A 458 20.78 3.36 -13.76
C ASN A 458 20.49 2.57 -15.05
N VAL A 459 19.64 1.57 -14.92
CA VAL A 459 19.11 0.79 -16.03
C VAL A 459 17.64 1.10 -16.21
N LEU A 460 17.25 1.56 -17.38
CA LEU A 460 15.87 1.87 -17.72
C LEU A 460 15.35 0.90 -18.78
N SER A 461 14.35 0.12 -18.43
CA SER A 461 13.67 -0.82 -19.32
C SER A 461 12.17 -0.53 -19.32
N VAL A 462 11.70 0.20 -20.33
CA VAL A 462 10.29 0.55 -20.43
C VAL A 462 9.68 -0.12 -21.65
N PRO A 463 8.83 -1.13 -21.46
CA PRO A 463 8.15 -1.77 -22.57
C PRO A 463 7.01 -0.89 -23.09
N GLY A 464 7.34 0.22 -23.71
CA GLY A 464 6.40 1.19 -24.23
C GLY A 464 7.02 2.05 -25.32
N THR A 465 6.28 3.08 -25.73
CA THR A 465 6.68 3.97 -26.83
C THR A 465 7.50 5.16 -26.38
N THR A 466 7.44 5.52 -25.09
CA THR A 466 8.10 6.73 -24.56
C THR A 466 9.02 6.35 -23.41
N LEU A 467 10.33 6.39 -23.65
CA LEU A 467 11.34 6.14 -22.63
C LEU A 467 11.56 7.36 -21.76
N ILE A 468 11.59 8.52 -22.39
CA ILE A 468 11.89 9.81 -21.77
C ILE A 468 10.87 10.82 -22.28
N ALA A 469 10.27 11.57 -21.37
CA ALA A 469 9.31 12.62 -21.69
C ALA A 469 9.62 13.91 -20.95
N ALA A 470 9.21 15.02 -21.54
CA ALA A 470 9.10 16.31 -20.88
C ALA A 470 7.65 16.77 -20.89
N SER A 471 7.22 17.47 -19.90
CA SER A 471 5.91 18.10 -19.86
C SER A 471 6.02 19.61 -19.77
N SER A 472 5.12 20.27 -20.48
CA SER A 472 4.82 21.68 -20.36
C SER A 472 3.31 21.86 -20.15
N THR A 473 2.77 21.15 -19.13
CA THR A 473 1.34 21.29 -18.81
C THR A 473 1.04 22.72 -18.34
N ALA A 474 -0.18 23.19 -18.54
CA ALA A 474 -0.56 24.54 -18.12
C ALA A 474 -0.43 24.77 -16.59
N ALA A 475 -0.52 23.70 -15.80
CA ALA A 475 -0.29 23.76 -14.35
C ALA A 475 1.19 24.02 -14.02
N ASP A 476 2.11 23.40 -14.78
CA ASP A 476 3.54 23.58 -14.61
C ASP A 476 4.05 24.87 -15.27
N ALA A 477 3.32 25.40 -16.27
CA ALA A 477 3.66 26.63 -16.97
C ALA A 477 3.77 27.86 -16.05
N ALA A 478 3.08 27.87 -14.91
CA ALA A 478 3.18 28.94 -13.92
C ALA A 478 4.55 29.01 -13.25
N TYR A 479 5.31 27.93 -13.25
CA TYR A 479 6.64 27.79 -12.64
C TYR A 479 7.78 27.82 -13.65
N ILE A 480 7.46 27.81 -14.94
CA ILE A 480 8.43 27.83 -16.03
C ILE A 480 8.80 29.28 -16.34
N THR A 481 9.96 29.71 -15.94
CA THR A 481 10.53 30.99 -16.37
C THR A 481 11.47 30.76 -17.56
N GLY A 482 10.93 30.66 -18.75
CA GLY A 482 11.67 30.89 -19.98
C GLY A 482 12.15 29.69 -20.80
N LEU A 483 12.28 28.48 -20.28
CA LEU A 483 12.65 27.29 -21.07
C LEU A 483 11.86 26.08 -20.59
N SER A 484 11.11 25.46 -21.47
CA SER A 484 10.54 24.13 -21.25
C SER A 484 11.65 23.09 -21.34
N ALA A 485 11.72 22.16 -20.37
CA ALA A 485 12.50 20.95 -20.58
C ALA A 485 11.88 20.15 -21.74
N ASP A 486 12.69 19.75 -22.70
CA ASP A 486 12.25 18.95 -23.84
C ASP A 486 12.81 17.52 -23.79
N ALA A 487 12.09 16.58 -24.39
CA ALA A 487 12.47 15.17 -24.37
C ALA A 487 13.86 14.91 -24.98
N THR A 488 14.29 15.71 -25.96
CA THR A 488 15.61 15.61 -26.59
C THR A 488 16.71 16.00 -25.61
N THR A 489 16.51 17.09 -24.89
CA THR A 489 17.49 17.58 -23.89
C THR A 489 17.60 16.59 -22.71
N ILE A 490 16.49 16.05 -22.23
CA ILE A 490 16.46 15.03 -21.18
C ILE A 490 17.14 13.74 -21.67
N SER A 491 16.87 13.32 -22.91
CA SER A 491 17.51 12.16 -23.51
C SER A 491 19.02 12.35 -23.66
N ASN A 492 19.46 13.53 -24.06
CA ASN A 492 20.89 13.87 -24.15
C ASN A 492 21.57 13.81 -22.79
N TYR A 493 20.90 14.34 -21.74
CA TYR A 493 21.39 14.23 -20.36
C TYR A 493 21.53 12.75 -19.97
N TRP A 494 20.47 11.95 -20.12
CA TRP A 494 20.50 10.53 -19.74
C TRP A 494 21.62 9.75 -20.41
N ASN A 495 21.86 10.03 -21.70
CA ASN A 495 22.87 9.38 -22.52
C ASN A 495 24.26 10.03 -22.43
N THR A 496 24.47 10.98 -21.53
CA THR A 496 25.78 11.62 -21.36
C THR A 496 26.83 10.58 -20.95
N ALA A 497 27.91 10.52 -21.72
CA ALA A 497 29.05 9.66 -21.39
C ALA A 497 29.58 10.00 -19.99
N GLY A 498 29.79 9.01 -19.15
CA GLY A 498 30.23 9.18 -17.76
C GLY A 498 29.10 9.22 -16.74
N LEU A 499 27.82 9.26 -17.15
CA LEU A 499 26.70 8.96 -16.24
C LEU A 499 26.47 7.46 -16.11
N GLY A 500 26.94 6.62 -17.02
CA GLY A 500 26.80 5.16 -16.94
C GLY A 500 25.36 4.64 -17.05
N ASN A 501 24.42 5.50 -17.39
CA ASN A 501 23.03 5.07 -17.57
C ASN A 501 22.87 4.23 -18.85
N THR A 502 22.00 3.23 -18.79
CA THR A 502 21.68 2.37 -19.92
C THR A 502 20.18 2.31 -20.16
N THR A 503 19.79 2.12 -21.41
CA THR A 503 18.38 2.04 -21.81
C THR A 503 18.18 0.84 -22.70
N PHE A 504 17.20 0.01 -22.35
CA PHE A 504 16.72 -1.06 -23.20
C PHE A 504 15.55 -0.58 -24.05
N ASN A 505 15.80 -0.29 -25.31
CA ASN A 505 14.76 -0.03 -26.28
C ASN A 505 14.19 -1.37 -26.76
N ASN A 506 12.89 -1.57 -26.63
CA ASN A 506 12.18 -2.73 -27.16
C ASN A 506 12.29 -4.03 -26.35
N VAL A 507 11.88 -4.01 -25.12
CA VAL A 507 11.54 -5.28 -24.47
C VAL A 507 10.20 -5.78 -25.02
N THR A 508 10.22 -6.25 -26.27
CA THR A 508 9.10 -6.97 -26.89
C THR A 508 9.12 -8.45 -26.53
N ALA A 509 10.21 -8.92 -25.96
CA ALA A 509 10.41 -10.32 -25.61
C ALA A 509 10.86 -10.46 -24.14
N VAL A 510 10.30 -11.45 -23.48
CA VAL A 510 10.67 -11.95 -22.15
C VAL A 510 12.18 -12.20 -22.00
N THR A 511 12.87 -12.50 -23.09
CA THR A 511 14.32 -12.74 -23.15
C THR A 511 15.16 -11.52 -22.76
N ALA A 512 14.67 -10.30 -22.94
CA ALA A 512 15.46 -9.12 -22.60
C ALA A 512 15.53 -8.83 -21.10
N LEU A 513 14.55 -9.27 -20.31
CA LEU A 513 14.63 -9.21 -18.84
C LEU A 513 15.62 -10.23 -18.28
N SER A 514 15.74 -11.39 -18.89
CA SER A 514 16.79 -12.36 -18.53
C SER A 514 18.20 -11.83 -18.78
N ASP A 515 18.37 -10.94 -19.78
CA ASP A 515 19.67 -10.30 -20.07
C ASP A 515 20.09 -9.32 -18.95
N VAL A 516 19.15 -8.75 -18.20
CA VAL A 516 19.44 -7.93 -17.01
C VAL A 516 19.50 -8.76 -15.72
N GLY A 517 19.18 -10.03 -15.77
CA GLY A 517 19.18 -10.93 -14.61
C GLY A 517 17.85 -10.94 -13.81
N ILE A 518 16.78 -10.41 -14.38
CA ILE A 518 15.45 -10.37 -13.76
C ILE A 518 14.54 -11.42 -14.41
N THR A 519 13.85 -12.20 -13.58
CA THR A 519 12.81 -13.12 -14.06
C THR A 519 11.46 -12.44 -14.22
N THR A 520 10.73 -12.79 -15.30
CA THR A 520 9.35 -12.32 -15.50
C THR A 520 8.38 -12.85 -14.45
N ALA A 521 8.72 -13.93 -13.75
CA ALA A 521 7.93 -14.46 -12.64
C ALA A 521 7.77 -13.45 -11.47
N ASN A 522 8.66 -12.46 -11.38
CA ASN A 522 8.60 -11.41 -10.38
C ASN A 522 7.67 -10.25 -10.75
N TYR A 523 7.10 -10.24 -11.95
CA TYR A 523 6.05 -9.30 -12.34
C TYR A 523 4.67 -9.87 -12.05
N TRP A 524 3.71 -8.99 -11.89
CA TRP A 524 2.33 -9.40 -11.63
C TRP A 524 1.74 -10.15 -12.83
N ALA A 525 1.45 -11.45 -12.69
CA ALA A 525 1.05 -12.30 -13.81
C ALA A 525 -0.45 -12.25 -14.13
N GLY A 526 -1.30 -11.95 -13.15
CA GLY A 526 -2.76 -11.99 -13.26
C GLY A 526 -3.43 -10.63 -13.12
N GLN A 527 -4.77 -10.66 -13.00
CA GLN A 527 -5.59 -9.46 -12.84
C GLN A 527 -6.11 -9.26 -11.40
N THR A 528 -5.92 -10.25 -10.53
CA THR A 528 -6.42 -10.20 -9.15
C THR A 528 -5.26 -9.98 -8.16
N ASN A 529 -5.57 -9.44 -6.98
CA ASN A 529 -4.58 -9.26 -5.92
C ASN A 529 -3.98 -10.59 -5.43
N THR A 530 -4.64 -11.72 -5.70
CA THR A 530 -4.17 -13.07 -5.36
C THR A 530 -3.28 -13.70 -6.45
N SER A 531 -3.01 -13.00 -7.54
CA SER A 531 -2.25 -13.54 -8.68
C SER A 531 -0.73 -13.45 -8.51
N TYR A 532 -0.25 -12.75 -7.49
CA TYR A 532 1.18 -12.61 -7.23
C TYR A 532 1.72 -13.80 -6.43
N PRO A 533 2.95 -14.28 -6.70
CA PRO A 533 3.53 -15.38 -5.94
C PRO A 533 3.64 -15.07 -4.44
N ALA A 534 3.39 -16.07 -3.59
CA ALA A 534 3.56 -15.91 -2.14
C ALA A 534 5.04 -15.72 -1.76
N ASN A 535 5.92 -16.41 -2.47
CA ASN A 535 7.37 -16.39 -2.24
C ASN A 535 8.08 -16.11 -3.58
N PRO A 536 8.10 -14.85 -4.06
CA PRO A 536 8.89 -14.48 -5.21
C PRO A 536 10.38 -14.57 -4.87
N ASN A 537 11.24 -14.66 -5.87
CA ASN A 537 12.69 -14.60 -5.67
C ASN A 537 13.26 -13.46 -6.51
N PHE A 538 13.73 -12.43 -5.84
CA PHE A 538 14.27 -11.22 -6.47
C PHE A 538 15.79 -11.26 -6.64
N ALA A 539 16.47 -12.30 -6.13
CA ALA A 539 17.90 -12.45 -6.34
C ALA A 539 18.24 -12.44 -7.83
N ILE A 540 19.28 -11.71 -8.20
CA ILE A 540 19.73 -11.65 -9.60
C ILE A 540 20.32 -12.98 -9.99
N VAL A 541 19.90 -13.51 -11.14
CA VAL A 541 20.44 -14.76 -11.68
C VAL A 541 21.85 -14.51 -12.19
N ALA A 542 22.84 -15.13 -11.55
CA ALA A 542 24.24 -15.06 -11.97
C ALA A 542 24.43 -15.67 -13.36
N GLY A 543 25.19 -15.01 -14.22
CA GLY A 543 25.70 -15.60 -15.46
C GLY A 543 25.07 -15.12 -16.77
N THR A 544 24.15 -14.18 -16.78
CA THR A 544 23.74 -13.49 -18.01
C THR A 544 24.81 -12.47 -18.40
N ALA A 545 25.52 -12.69 -19.48
CA ALA A 545 26.58 -11.82 -19.96
C ALA A 545 25.99 -10.66 -20.79
N GLY A 546 26.35 -9.43 -20.44
CA GLY A 546 26.00 -8.24 -21.22
C GLY A 546 26.23 -6.95 -20.47
N ALA A 547 26.54 -5.87 -21.18
CA ALA A 547 26.78 -4.53 -20.64
C ALA A 547 25.59 -3.94 -19.85
N ASN A 548 24.46 -4.63 -19.86
CA ASN A 548 23.22 -4.21 -19.24
C ASN A 548 22.85 -5.10 -18.02
N ASN A 549 23.67 -6.07 -17.69
CA ASN A 549 23.41 -6.95 -16.55
C ASN A 549 23.48 -6.16 -15.25
N LEU A 550 22.56 -6.40 -14.33
CA LEU A 550 22.54 -5.74 -13.04
C LEU A 550 23.71 -6.16 -12.13
N ASN A 551 24.41 -7.24 -12.44
CA ASN A 551 25.63 -7.66 -11.75
C ASN A 551 26.87 -6.84 -12.13
N ASP A 552 26.75 -5.77 -12.90
CA ASP A 552 27.87 -4.93 -13.37
C ASP A 552 27.38 -3.49 -13.61
N GLY A 553 28.33 -2.55 -13.67
CA GLY A 553 28.08 -1.15 -14.03
C GLY A 553 27.60 -0.28 -12.85
N GLU A 554 27.74 -0.74 -11.62
CA GLU A 554 27.58 0.07 -10.43
C GLU A 554 28.78 1.00 -10.24
N ASP A 555 28.54 2.16 -9.60
CA ASP A 555 29.59 3.10 -9.25
C ASP A 555 29.25 3.82 -7.93
N PHE A 556 30.13 3.72 -6.96
CA PHE A 556 30.03 4.37 -5.66
C PHE A 556 31.06 5.46 -5.46
N THR A 557 31.71 5.93 -6.52
CA THR A 557 32.74 6.98 -6.45
C THR A 557 32.16 8.40 -6.29
N ASP A 558 30.87 8.59 -6.58
CA ASP A 558 30.22 9.89 -6.39
C ASP A 558 30.19 10.29 -4.90
N THR A 559 30.50 11.54 -4.64
CA THR A 559 30.57 12.07 -3.26
C THR A 559 29.23 12.01 -2.52
N ARG A 560 28.09 11.97 -3.23
CA ARG A 560 26.76 11.82 -2.63
C ARG A 560 26.55 10.43 -2.01
N LEU A 561 27.27 9.43 -2.50
CA LEU A 561 27.27 8.06 -1.97
C LEU A 561 28.33 7.85 -0.88
N SER A 562 29.09 8.89 -0.52
CA SER A 562 30.07 8.86 0.56
C SER A 562 29.40 9.08 1.93
N GLY A 563 30.14 8.93 3.01
CA GLY A 563 29.65 9.27 4.37
C GLY A 563 29.15 8.08 5.20
N GLY A 564 29.28 6.84 4.70
CA GLY A 564 29.10 5.62 5.49
C GLY A 564 27.66 5.10 5.61
N PHE A 565 26.67 5.80 5.05
CA PHE A 565 25.30 5.27 4.98
C PHE A 565 25.17 4.19 3.89
N PHE A 566 25.65 4.48 2.67
CA PHE A 566 25.52 3.57 1.55
C PHE A 566 26.47 2.38 1.67
N THR A 567 25.92 1.19 1.56
CA THR A 567 26.67 -0.05 1.43
C THR A 567 27.14 -0.20 -0.02
N THR A 568 28.44 -0.30 -0.25
CA THR A 568 28.98 -0.59 -1.58
C THR A 568 28.60 -1.99 -2.01
N THR A 569 27.99 -2.10 -3.19
CA THR A 569 27.61 -3.36 -3.82
C THR A 569 28.44 -3.64 -5.07
N THR A 570 28.34 -4.83 -5.61
CA THR A 570 28.88 -5.21 -6.91
C THR A 570 27.76 -5.41 -7.94
N TYR A 571 26.64 -4.71 -7.74
CA TYR A 571 25.44 -4.83 -8.57
C TYR A 571 24.61 -3.54 -8.54
N ARG A 572 23.78 -3.37 -9.56
CA ARG A 572 22.73 -2.36 -9.65
C ARG A 572 21.38 -2.97 -9.24
N GLY A 573 20.43 -2.12 -8.85
CA GLY A 573 19.16 -2.56 -8.29
C GLY A 573 19.27 -2.98 -6.82
N ALA A 574 18.16 -3.42 -6.25
CA ALA A 574 18.04 -3.70 -4.81
C ALA A 574 18.64 -5.06 -4.40
N PHE A 575 18.91 -5.95 -5.34
CA PHE A 575 19.29 -7.32 -5.08
C PHE A 575 20.59 -7.70 -5.77
N GLY A 576 21.42 -8.47 -5.05
CA GLY A 576 22.51 -9.25 -5.60
C GLY A 576 22.13 -10.74 -5.65
N ALA A 577 23.04 -11.61 -5.22
CA ALA A 577 22.80 -13.05 -5.16
C ALA A 577 21.86 -13.49 -4.02
N THR A 578 21.47 -12.57 -3.13
CA THR A 578 20.60 -12.85 -1.97
C THR A 578 19.34 -12.05 -2.09
N ASP A 579 18.22 -12.69 -1.81
CA ASP A 579 16.92 -12.04 -1.65
C ASP A 579 16.73 -11.64 -0.17
N TRP A 580 16.83 -10.35 0.12
CA TRP A 580 16.67 -9.83 1.48
C TRP A 580 15.20 -9.71 1.92
N THR A 581 14.24 -9.97 1.02
CA THR A 581 12.82 -9.99 1.38
C THR A 581 12.41 -11.30 2.05
N ASP A 582 13.23 -12.35 1.92
CA ASP A 582 12.94 -13.66 2.46
C ASP A 582 12.71 -13.63 3.98
N GLY A 583 11.64 -14.30 4.40
CA GLY A 583 11.31 -14.56 5.82
C GLY A 583 10.47 -13.46 6.48
N TRP A 584 10.55 -12.20 6.04
CA TRP A 584 9.83 -11.10 6.69
C TRP A 584 8.76 -10.42 5.82
N ALA A 585 9.04 -10.23 4.52
CA ALA A 585 8.10 -9.60 3.61
C ALA A 585 6.94 -10.55 3.27
N ASN A 586 5.75 -9.98 3.06
CA ASN A 586 4.56 -10.74 2.71
C ASN A 586 4.00 -10.24 1.38
N PHE A 587 4.00 -11.10 0.36
CA PHE A 587 3.50 -10.76 -0.97
C PHE A 587 2.05 -11.20 -1.23
N GLN A 588 1.41 -11.81 -0.22
CA GLN A 588 -0.01 -12.18 -0.26
C GLN A 588 -0.73 -11.87 1.06
N PRO A 589 -0.70 -10.61 1.56
CA PRO A 589 -1.34 -10.26 2.83
C PRO A 589 -2.86 -10.49 2.83
N GLN A 590 -3.49 -10.53 1.65
CA GLN A 590 -4.92 -10.81 1.49
C GLN A 590 -5.31 -12.25 1.87
N THR A 591 -4.36 -13.15 2.03
CA THR A 591 -4.60 -14.57 2.38
C THR A 591 -4.26 -14.91 3.84
N ILE A 592 -3.73 -13.94 4.59
CA ILE A 592 -3.24 -14.18 5.96
C ILE A 592 -4.32 -13.84 6.98
N GLU A 593 -4.60 -14.78 7.87
CA GLU A 593 -5.37 -14.53 9.09
C GLU A 593 -4.45 -13.96 10.17
N TYR A 594 -4.80 -12.78 10.71
CA TYR A 594 -4.07 -12.11 11.78
C TYR A 594 -4.85 -12.12 13.07
#